data_8e7b2372704a0c2e1bec1710097ec4bb
#
_entry.id   8e7b2372704a0c2e1bec1710097ec4bb
#
_cell.length_a   1.000
_cell.length_b   1.000
_cell.length_c   1.000
_cell.angle_alpha   90.00
_cell.angle_beta   90.00
_cell.angle_gamma   90.00
#
_symmetry.space_group_name_H-M   'P 1'
#
loop_
_entity.id
_entity.type
_entity.pdbx_description
1 polymer ?
#
loop_
_entity_poly.entity_id
_entity_poly.type
_entity_poly.pdbx_seq_one_letter_code
_entity_poly.pdbx_strand_id
1 'polypeptide(L)'
;MTETPFPGHDYSDDVAVIRIGDKTILLIGTAHISRRSTDLVRQVIEQERPDSVCIELDEKRYLALSRQQRWENLDFKEIVRNKQLSTLLVNLILASYQKKLGGQLGIMPGTELLTAAKVAEKHGIAINLCDRDVRITLRRAWHATSWWKKGYLLATLIASLFDTTELDEEKLAELRNEDVLSELMNEIGHALPEAKQVLIDERDIYMAEKIKAAPGKRLVAVVGAGHMQGIRKVITGDNRAQLTEMEKIPPVSKAWKIIGWAIPAAILLSLVLIGVRQGAGQAGSDLGYWILANGIPTAIGAMIAWANPATILSAFVAAPITSLTPVIGAGYVTAFVQVMTRPPVVREFESVSVDIASVRGWWRNKL
;
A
#
# COMPACT_ATOMS: atom_id res chain seq x y z
N MET A 1 -10.57 -46.18 15.55
CA MET A 1 -11.54 -45.08 15.58
C MET A 1 -10.82 -43.87 15.03
N THR A 2 -10.99 -43.57 13.76
CA THR A 2 -10.44 -42.37 13.14
C THR A 2 -11.39 -41.23 13.51
N GLU A 3 -11.01 -40.47 14.54
CA GLU A 3 -11.67 -39.21 14.84
C GLU A 3 -11.65 -38.37 13.57
N THR A 4 -12.83 -37.99 13.09
CA THR A 4 -12.94 -37.01 12.01
C THR A 4 -12.34 -35.73 12.54
N PRO A 5 -11.33 -35.14 11.89
CA PRO A 5 -10.55 -34.04 12.48
C PRO A 5 -11.37 -32.76 12.72
N PHE A 6 -12.57 -32.66 12.18
CA PHE A 6 -13.56 -31.62 12.48
C PHE A 6 -14.94 -32.27 12.50
N PRO A 7 -15.59 -32.44 13.68
CA PRO A 7 -16.94 -33.00 13.75
C PRO A 7 -17.93 -32.02 13.08
N GLY A 8 -18.59 -32.52 12.06
CA GLY A 8 -19.67 -31.99 11.25
C GLY A 8 -20.46 -30.76 11.71
N HIS A 9 -19.80 -29.61 11.82
CA HIS A 9 -20.52 -28.35 11.87
C HIS A 9 -20.84 -27.94 10.43
N ASP A 10 -22.09 -27.68 10.16
CA ASP A 10 -22.55 -27.14 8.89
C ASP A 10 -22.25 -25.64 8.89
N TYR A 11 -21.04 -25.28 8.45
CA TYR A 11 -20.67 -23.88 8.25
C TYR A 11 -21.26 -23.37 6.94
N SER A 12 -21.40 -22.04 6.83
CA SER A 12 -21.84 -21.40 5.59
C SER A 12 -20.90 -21.69 4.42
N ASP A 13 -21.33 -21.42 3.20
CA ASP A 13 -20.54 -21.58 1.96
C ASP A 13 -19.21 -20.83 1.98
N ASP A 14 -19.06 -19.90 2.94
CA ASP A 14 -17.81 -19.15 3.20
C ASP A 14 -16.69 -20.03 3.80
N VAL A 15 -16.98 -21.28 4.19
CA VAL A 15 -15.99 -22.20 4.79
C VAL A 15 -15.81 -23.45 3.94
N ALA A 16 -14.61 -23.67 3.46
CA ALA A 16 -14.26 -24.87 2.71
C ALA A 16 -13.35 -25.80 3.51
N VAL A 17 -13.67 -27.08 3.55
CA VAL A 17 -12.83 -28.11 4.17
C VAL A 17 -11.92 -28.74 3.14
N ILE A 18 -10.62 -28.65 3.34
CA ILE A 18 -9.58 -29.18 2.46
C ILE A 18 -8.75 -30.19 3.23
N ARG A 19 -8.54 -31.40 2.63
CA ARG A 19 -7.71 -32.46 3.21
C ARG A 19 -6.49 -32.70 2.35
N ILE A 20 -5.30 -32.65 2.94
CA ILE A 20 -4.02 -32.84 2.25
C ILE A 20 -3.14 -33.74 3.13
N GLY A 21 -2.94 -35.00 2.70
CA GLY A 21 -2.21 -35.97 3.52
C GLY A 21 -2.88 -36.15 4.88
N ASP A 22 -2.15 -35.85 5.95
CA ASP A 22 -2.62 -35.95 7.34
C ASP A 22 -3.15 -34.61 7.88
N LYS A 23 -3.17 -33.55 7.05
CA LYS A 23 -3.66 -32.22 7.42
C LYS A 23 -5.10 -31.99 6.97
N THR A 24 -5.87 -31.37 7.84
CA THR A 24 -7.21 -30.84 7.52
C THR A 24 -7.20 -29.34 7.72
N ILE A 25 -7.61 -28.60 6.69
CA ILE A 25 -7.59 -27.14 6.64
C ILE A 25 -9.03 -26.66 6.48
N LEU A 26 -9.49 -25.83 7.39
CA LEU A 26 -10.70 -25.02 7.22
C LEU A 26 -10.30 -23.70 6.60
N LEU A 27 -10.62 -23.53 5.33
CA LEU A 27 -10.38 -22.28 4.58
C LEU A 27 -11.62 -21.39 4.70
N ILE A 28 -11.49 -20.25 5.36
CA ILE A 28 -12.55 -19.28 5.56
C ILE A 28 -12.34 -18.10 4.62
N GLY A 29 -13.32 -17.85 3.73
CA GLY A 29 -13.38 -16.68 2.88
C GLY A 29 -14.06 -15.53 3.59
N THR A 30 -13.41 -14.38 3.65
CA THR A 30 -13.97 -13.21 4.31
C THR A 30 -14.24 -12.10 3.30
N ALA A 31 -15.41 -11.44 3.43
CA ALA A 31 -15.64 -10.15 2.81
C ALA A 31 -15.08 -9.10 3.78
N HIS A 32 -14.01 -8.43 3.39
CA HIS A 32 -13.15 -7.55 4.24
C HIS A 32 -13.89 -6.42 4.99
N ILE A 33 -15.19 -6.33 4.93
CA ILE A 33 -16.04 -5.26 5.48
C ILE A 33 -17.34 -5.81 6.11
N SER A 34 -17.37 -7.09 6.54
CA SER A 34 -18.58 -7.73 7.08
C SER A 34 -18.43 -8.13 8.55
N ARG A 35 -19.40 -7.72 9.39
CA ARG A 35 -19.51 -8.21 10.79
C ARG A 35 -19.69 -9.73 10.83
N ARG A 36 -20.49 -10.25 9.90
CA ARG A 36 -20.74 -11.68 9.75
C ARG A 36 -19.43 -12.45 9.56
N SER A 37 -18.52 -11.96 8.72
CA SER A 37 -17.19 -12.59 8.52
C SER A 37 -16.37 -12.58 9.81
N THR A 38 -16.39 -11.47 10.56
CA THR A 38 -15.65 -11.36 11.83
C THR A 38 -16.19 -12.33 12.88
N ASP A 39 -17.51 -12.47 12.98
CA ASP A 39 -18.15 -13.38 13.92
C ASP A 39 -17.95 -14.84 13.53
N LEU A 40 -18.02 -15.16 12.22
CA LEU A 40 -17.72 -16.48 11.68
C LEU A 40 -16.29 -16.92 12.00
N VAL A 41 -15.31 -16.06 11.74
CA VAL A 41 -13.89 -16.32 12.03
C VAL A 41 -13.68 -16.62 13.52
N ARG A 42 -14.28 -15.78 14.39
CA ARG A 42 -14.22 -16.01 15.84
C ARG A 42 -14.83 -17.36 16.21
N GLN A 43 -16.04 -17.62 15.75
CA GLN A 43 -16.79 -18.85 16.03
C GLN A 43 -15.99 -20.09 15.62
N VAL A 44 -15.48 -20.12 14.38
CA VAL A 44 -14.73 -21.28 13.88
C VAL A 44 -13.46 -21.52 14.70
N ILE A 45 -12.67 -20.48 15.01
CA ILE A 45 -11.43 -20.66 15.79
C ILE A 45 -11.74 -21.11 17.21
N GLU A 46 -12.76 -20.54 17.87
CA GLU A 46 -13.15 -20.91 19.24
C GLU A 46 -13.73 -22.32 19.33
N GLN A 47 -14.50 -22.75 18.35
CA GLN A 47 -15.13 -24.08 18.31
C GLN A 47 -14.13 -25.17 17.94
N GLU A 48 -13.36 -24.96 16.87
CA GLU A 48 -12.50 -26.00 16.31
C GLU A 48 -11.16 -26.13 17.01
N ARG A 49 -10.69 -25.09 17.72
CA ARG A 49 -9.41 -25.09 18.43
C ARG A 49 -8.28 -25.69 17.59
N PRO A 50 -7.94 -25.09 16.44
CA PRO A 50 -6.94 -25.63 15.54
C PRO A 50 -5.54 -25.60 16.16
N ASP A 51 -4.61 -26.40 15.61
CA ASP A 51 -3.20 -26.36 15.99
C ASP A 51 -2.55 -25.04 15.55
N SER A 52 -3.01 -24.47 14.42
CA SER A 52 -2.51 -23.21 13.89
C SER A 52 -3.61 -22.43 13.15
N VAL A 53 -3.49 -21.11 13.22
CA VAL A 53 -4.30 -20.16 12.44
C VAL A 53 -3.39 -19.48 11.42
N CYS A 54 -3.72 -19.64 10.14
CA CYS A 54 -3.07 -18.99 9.01
C CYS A 54 -3.87 -17.75 8.60
N ILE A 55 -3.21 -16.62 8.40
CA ILE A 55 -3.87 -15.32 8.16
C ILE A 55 -3.28 -14.67 6.90
N GLU A 56 -4.13 -14.11 6.04
CA GLU A 56 -3.74 -13.35 4.85
C GLU A 56 -3.14 -11.97 5.22
N LEU A 57 -2.06 -11.99 5.96
CA LEU A 57 -1.28 -10.80 6.30
C LEU A 57 0.21 -11.09 6.10
N ASP A 58 0.94 -10.07 5.68
CA ASP A 58 2.39 -10.02 5.86
C ASP A 58 2.76 -9.41 7.22
N GLU A 59 4.01 -9.60 7.64
CA GLU A 59 4.48 -9.14 8.95
C GLU A 59 4.30 -7.63 9.17
N LYS A 60 4.49 -6.83 8.12
CA LYS A 60 4.38 -5.36 8.22
C LYS A 60 2.93 -4.91 8.35
N ARG A 61 2.03 -5.53 7.57
CA ARG A 61 0.59 -5.26 7.68
C ARG A 61 0.05 -5.71 9.02
N TYR A 62 0.49 -6.87 9.51
CA TYR A 62 0.13 -7.36 10.83
C TYR A 62 0.58 -6.40 11.94
N LEU A 63 1.84 -5.95 11.90
CA LEU A 63 2.36 -4.96 12.84
C LEU A 63 1.64 -3.62 12.74
N ALA A 64 1.31 -3.17 11.54
CA ALA A 64 0.58 -1.93 11.33
C ALA A 64 -0.84 -2.01 11.93
N LEU A 65 -1.58 -3.07 11.66
CA LEU A 65 -2.93 -3.30 12.21
C LEU A 65 -2.90 -3.47 13.74
N SER A 66 -1.93 -4.19 14.27
CA SER A 66 -1.76 -4.40 15.71
C SER A 66 -1.34 -3.13 16.46
N ARG A 67 -0.57 -2.25 15.79
CA ARG A 67 -0.09 -0.98 16.35
C ARG A 67 -1.08 0.16 16.20
N GLN A 68 -2.10 0.04 15.37
CA GLN A 68 -3.10 1.10 15.16
C GLN A 68 -3.80 1.54 16.46
N GLN A 69 -3.72 0.73 17.51
CA GLN A 69 -4.13 1.09 18.88
C GLN A 69 -3.08 1.88 19.68
N ARG A 70 -1.86 2.12 19.13
CA ARG A 70 -0.74 2.80 19.82
C ARG A 70 -0.24 4.07 19.12
N TRP A 71 -1.07 4.72 18.32
CA TRP A 71 -0.70 5.97 17.61
C TRP A 71 -0.35 7.16 18.53
N GLU A 72 -0.64 7.04 19.82
CA GLU A 72 -0.42 8.12 20.80
C GLU A 72 1.07 8.42 21.10
N ASN A 73 2.02 7.57 20.67
CA ASN A 73 3.45 7.65 21.04
C ASN A 73 4.43 7.62 19.85
N LEU A 74 4.06 8.13 18.66
CA LEU A 74 5.01 8.19 17.55
C LEU A 74 5.98 9.36 17.71
N ASP A 75 7.29 9.06 17.81
CA ASP A 75 8.33 10.09 17.73
C ASP A 75 8.50 10.56 16.29
N PHE A 76 7.89 11.70 15.99
CA PHE A 76 7.89 12.32 14.67
C PHE A 76 9.30 12.65 14.17
N LYS A 77 10.23 12.96 15.07
CA LYS A 77 11.63 13.25 14.74
C LYS A 77 12.33 12.02 14.14
N GLU A 78 11.98 10.84 14.64
CA GLU A 78 12.55 9.59 14.13
C GLU A 78 12.05 9.27 12.73
N ILE A 79 10.77 9.50 12.43
CA ILE A 79 10.16 9.31 11.10
C ILE A 79 10.82 10.23 10.06
N VAL A 80 11.03 11.49 10.42
CA VAL A 80 11.70 12.47 9.55
C VAL A 80 13.16 12.08 9.31
N ARG A 81 13.88 11.71 10.38
CA ARG A 81 15.28 11.28 10.31
C ARG A 81 15.47 10.05 9.41
N ASN A 82 14.53 9.12 9.44
CA ASN A 82 14.56 7.89 8.65
C ASN A 82 14.02 8.07 7.20
N LYS A 83 13.74 9.32 6.78
CA LYS A 83 13.21 9.66 5.44
C LYS A 83 11.89 8.94 5.10
N GLN A 84 11.07 8.65 6.11
CA GLN A 84 9.82 7.91 5.97
C GLN A 84 8.59 8.83 5.86
N LEU A 85 8.79 10.14 5.73
CA LEU A 85 7.70 11.13 5.72
C LEU A 85 6.71 10.90 4.56
N SER A 86 7.20 10.59 3.36
CA SER A 86 6.34 10.27 2.22
C SER A 86 5.54 8.99 2.44
N THR A 87 6.17 7.98 3.03
CA THR A 87 5.50 6.72 3.38
C THR A 87 4.45 6.95 4.47
N LEU A 88 4.75 7.79 5.45
CA LEU A 88 3.80 8.19 6.49
C LEU A 88 2.59 8.92 5.87
N LEU A 89 2.83 9.91 4.99
CA LEU A 89 1.75 10.65 4.32
C LEU A 89 0.84 9.74 3.51
N VAL A 90 1.42 8.85 2.70
CA VAL A 90 0.63 7.87 1.91
C VAL A 90 -0.17 6.95 2.83
N ASN A 91 0.44 6.46 3.92
CA ASN A 91 -0.26 5.61 4.87
C ASN A 91 -1.38 6.36 5.62
N LEU A 92 -1.19 7.63 5.94
CA LEU A 92 -2.20 8.47 6.59
C LEU A 92 -3.37 8.78 5.65
N ILE A 93 -3.09 9.12 4.39
CA ILE A 93 -4.12 9.33 3.36
C ILE A 93 -4.92 8.05 3.19
N LEU A 94 -4.24 6.90 3.07
CA LEU A 94 -4.88 5.60 2.93
C LEU A 94 -5.70 5.24 4.17
N ALA A 95 -5.15 5.44 5.38
CA ALA A 95 -5.84 5.20 6.64
C ALA A 95 -7.06 6.11 6.83
N SER A 96 -6.94 7.38 6.43
CA SER A 96 -8.07 8.33 6.48
C SER A 96 -9.17 7.96 5.49
N TYR A 97 -8.79 7.52 4.29
CA TYR A 97 -9.73 7.01 3.29
C TYR A 97 -10.41 5.72 3.78
N GLN A 98 -9.64 4.79 4.36
CA GLN A 98 -10.17 3.59 4.99
C GLN A 98 -11.08 3.90 6.18
N LYS A 99 -10.75 4.92 7.00
CA LYS A 99 -11.60 5.38 8.10
C LYS A 99 -12.92 6.00 7.61
N LYS A 100 -12.87 6.77 6.52
CA LYS A 100 -14.07 7.33 5.87
C LYS A 100 -14.97 6.21 5.36
N LEU A 101 -14.41 5.23 4.64
CA LEU A 101 -15.14 4.04 4.19
C LEU A 101 -15.63 3.19 5.37
N GLY A 102 -14.78 2.93 6.36
CA GLY A 102 -15.15 2.16 7.56
C GLY A 102 -16.21 2.84 8.43
N GLY A 103 -16.24 4.19 8.46
CA GLY A 103 -17.28 4.96 9.12
C GLY A 103 -18.64 4.81 8.45
N GLN A 104 -18.67 4.74 7.13
CA GLN A 104 -19.88 4.48 6.34
C GLN A 104 -20.30 3.01 6.37
N LEU A 105 -19.34 2.08 6.47
CA LEU A 105 -19.58 0.64 6.45
C LEU A 105 -19.69 0.02 7.85
N GLY A 106 -19.39 0.77 8.91
CA GLY A 106 -19.46 0.34 10.32
C GLY A 106 -18.34 -0.62 10.76
N ILE A 107 -17.39 -0.97 9.87
CA ILE A 107 -16.27 -1.88 10.16
C ILE A 107 -15.04 -1.47 9.37
N MET A 108 -13.87 -1.52 10.01
CA MET A 108 -12.60 -1.27 9.33
C MET A 108 -12.16 -2.50 8.54
N PRO A 109 -11.67 -2.33 7.29
CA PRO A 109 -11.09 -3.42 6.49
C PRO A 109 -9.96 -4.13 7.25
N GLY A 110 -9.98 -5.48 7.23
CA GLY A 110 -8.98 -6.30 7.92
C GLY A 110 -9.29 -6.57 9.40
N THR A 111 -10.45 -6.12 9.90
CA THR A 111 -10.89 -6.41 11.28
C THR A 111 -11.03 -7.90 11.52
N GLU A 112 -11.49 -8.67 10.54
CA GLU A 112 -11.63 -10.13 10.59
C GLU A 112 -10.27 -10.82 10.73
N LEU A 113 -9.24 -10.34 9.99
CA LEU A 113 -7.88 -10.87 10.06
C LEU A 113 -7.25 -10.58 11.43
N LEU A 114 -7.47 -9.36 11.94
CA LEU A 114 -7.03 -8.99 13.29
C LEU A 114 -7.79 -9.76 14.37
N THR A 115 -9.07 -10.04 14.17
CA THR A 115 -9.87 -10.86 15.08
C THR A 115 -9.34 -12.29 15.11
N ALA A 116 -9.01 -12.87 13.95
CA ALA A 116 -8.38 -14.18 13.87
C ALA A 116 -7.11 -14.25 14.73
N ALA A 117 -6.24 -13.24 14.60
CA ALA A 117 -5.02 -13.14 15.38
C ALA A 117 -5.30 -13.03 16.89
N LYS A 118 -6.18 -12.11 17.31
CA LYS A 118 -6.52 -11.90 18.72
C LYS A 118 -7.16 -13.13 19.37
N VAL A 119 -8.02 -13.84 18.65
CA VAL A 119 -8.65 -15.06 19.16
C VAL A 119 -7.61 -16.17 19.26
N ALA A 120 -6.73 -16.33 18.29
CA ALA A 120 -5.63 -17.28 18.33
C ALA A 120 -4.69 -17.00 19.53
N GLU A 121 -4.27 -15.75 19.71
CA GLU A 121 -3.45 -15.33 20.86
C GLU A 121 -4.13 -15.63 22.21
N LYS A 122 -5.41 -15.29 22.34
CA LYS A 122 -6.20 -15.54 23.55
C LYS A 122 -6.21 -17.03 23.93
N HIS A 123 -6.17 -17.90 22.94
CA HIS A 123 -6.24 -19.35 23.16
C HIS A 123 -4.88 -20.07 23.05
N GLY A 124 -3.78 -19.32 22.91
CA GLY A 124 -2.43 -19.87 22.79
C GLY A 124 -2.22 -20.67 21.49
N ILE A 125 -3.00 -20.40 20.44
CA ILE A 125 -2.91 -21.06 19.13
C ILE A 125 -1.83 -20.36 18.30
N ALA A 126 -0.99 -21.15 17.62
CA ALA A 126 0.07 -20.62 16.78
C ALA A 126 -0.48 -19.80 15.59
N ILE A 127 0.07 -18.61 15.37
CA ILE A 127 -0.31 -17.72 14.26
C ILE A 127 0.75 -17.84 13.16
N ASN A 128 0.29 -18.04 11.92
CA ASN A 128 1.14 -18.07 10.75
C ASN A 128 0.67 -17.00 9.76
N LEU A 129 1.54 -16.05 9.47
CA LEU A 129 1.29 -15.02 8.46
C LEU A 129 1.61 -15.60 7.09
N CYS A 130 0.61 -15.67 6.22
CA CYS A 130 0.68 -16.45 4.98
C CYS A 130 0.74 -15.60 3.73
N ASP A 131 0.54 -14.27 3.81
CA ASP A 131 0.62 -13.41 2.63
C ASP A 131 2.04 -12.91 2.37
N ARG A 132 2.29 -12.56 1.10
CA ARG A 132 3.55 -11.98 0.63
C ARG A 132 3.61 -10.50 0.97
N ASP A 133 4.81 -9.97 1.27
CA ASP A 133 5.03 -8.52 1.47
C ASP A 133 4.40 -7.72 0.31
N VAL A 134 3.45 -6.86 0.66
CA VAL A 134 2.68 -6.06 -0.30
C VAL A 134 3.58 -5.24 -1.23
N ARG A 135 4.76 -4.81 -0.76
CA ARG A 135 5.73 -4.06 -1.57
C ARG A 135 6.33 -4.91 -2.69
N ILE A 136 6.56 -6.20 -2.43
CA ILE A 136 7.03 -7.14 -3.45
C ILE A 136 5.92 -7.31 -4.48
N THR A 137 4.70 -7.56 -4.01
CA THR A 137 3.51 -7.73 -4.88
C THR A 137 3.31 -6.52 -5.79
N LEU A 138 3.29 -5.31 -5.24
CA LEU A 138 3.10 -4.09 -6.02
C LEU A 138 4.23 -3.83 -7.02
N ARG A 139 5.49 -4.07 -6.63
CA ARG A 139 6.64 -3.90 -7.54
C ARG A 139 6.62 -4.92 -8.67
N ARG A 140 6.26 -6.17 -8.39
CA ARG A 140 6.12 -7.22 -9.41
C ARG A 140 4.97 -6.89 -10.36
N ALA A 141 3.80 -6.53 -9.85
CA ALA A 141 2.65 -6.11 -10.66
C ALA A 141 2.99 -4.90 -11.55
N TRP A 142 3.65 -3.89 -10.97
CA TRP A 142 4.12 -2.74 -11.72
C TRP A 142 5.13 -3.14 -12.80
N HIS A 143 6.06 -4.02 -12.49
CA HIS A 143 7.06 -4.49 -13.47
C HIS A 143 6.41 -5.29 -14.60
N ALA A 144 5.46 -6.16 -14.29
CA ALA A 144 4.75 -6.98 -15.26
C ALA A 144 3.86 -6.16 -16.21
N THR A 145 3.31 -5.04 -15.73
CA THR A 145 2.41 -4.17 -16.52
C THR A 145 3.19 -3.41 -17.59
N SER A 146 2.66 -3.37 -18.82
CA SER A 146 3.27 -2.63 -19.93
C SER A 146 3.25 -1.11 -19.68
N TRP A 147 4.16 -0.37 -20.32
CA TRP A 147 4.30 1.07 -20.06
C TRP A 147 3.08 1.90 -20.48
N TRP A 148 2.39 1.51 -21.55
CA TRP A 148 1.14 2.15 -21.97
C TRP A 148 0.03 1.96 -20.94
N LYS A 149 -0.12 0.74 -20.41
CA LYS A 149 -1.09 0.44 -19.36
C LYS A 149 -0.77 1.20 -18.06
N LYS A 150 0.52 1.40 -17.75
CA LYS A 150 0.95 2.28 -16.63
C LYS A 150 0.50 3.71 -16.82
N GLY A 151 0.66 4.26 -18.03
CA GLY A 151 0.19 5.60 -18.36
C GLY A 151 -1.33 5.73 -18.20
N TYR A 152 -2.07 4.75 -18.68
CA TYR A 152 -3.53 4.69 -18.53
C TYR A 152 -3.94 4.63 -17.06
N LEU A 153 -3.33 3.75 -16.26
CA LEU A 153 -3.60 3.64 -14.81
C LEU A 153 -3.31 4.94 -14.05
N LEU A 154 -2.22 5.63 -14.39
CA LEU A 154 -1.90 6.92 -13.79
C LEU A 154 -2.91 8.00 -14.20
N ALA A 155 -3.31 8.02 -15.46
CA ALA A 155 -4.31 8.98 -15.95
C ALA A 155 -5.67 8.76 -15.27
N THR A 156 -6.12 7.51 -15.13
CA THR A 156 -7.37 7.18 -14.42
C THR A 156 -7.29 7.50 -12.94
N LEU A 157 -6.16 7.22 -12.30
CA LEU A 157 -5.93 7.58 -10.89
C LEU A 157 -5.98 9.10 -10.68
N ILE A 158 -5.34 9.87 -11.57
CA ILE A 158 -5.39 11.33 -11.52
C ILE A 158 -6.82 11.82 -11.76
N ALA A 159 -7.53 11.28 -12.75
CA ALA A 159 -8.91 11.65 -13.03
C ALA A 159 -9.83 11.38 -11.83
N SER A 160 -9.64 10.24 -11.12
CA SER A 160 -10.42 9.89 -9.93
C SER A 160 -10.20 10.82 -8.73
N LEU A 161 -9.07 11.54 -8.67
CA LEU A 161 -8.85 12.57 -7.65
C LEU A 161 -9.76 13.80 -7.83
N PHE A 162 -10.21 14.04 -9.06
CA PHE A 162 -11.12 15.14 -9.39
C PHE A 162 -12.59 14.68 -9.47
N ASP A 163 -12.83 13.38 -9.37
CA ASP A 163 -14.18 12.82 -9.33
C ASP A 163 -14.74 12.97 -7.91
N THR A 164 -15.70 13.89 -7.77
CA THR A 164 -16.39 14.17 -6.51
C THR A 164 -17.66 13.35 -6.33
N THR A 165 -17.88 12.33 -7.17
CA THR A 165 -19.07 11.49 -7.08
C THR A 165 -19.09 10.83 -5.69
N GLU A 166 -20.03 11.24 -4.86
CA GLU A 166 -20.29 10.55 -3.59
C GLU A 166 -20.75 9.13 -3.92
N LEU A 167 -20.06 8.16 -3.34
CA LEU A 167 -20.52 6.76 -3.41
C LEU A 167 -21.83 6.68 -2.61
N ASP A 168 -22.93 6.57 -3.33
CA ASP A 168 -24.24 6.37 -2.77
C ASP A 168 -24.28 5.05 -1.98
N GLU A 169 -25.03 5.01 -0.87
CA GLU A 169 -25.16 3.78 -0.04
C GLU A 169 -25.66 2.59 -0.86
N GLU A 170 -26.44 2.85 -1.89
CA GLU A 170 -26.98 1.83 -2.79
C GLU A 170 -25.87 1.19 -3.64
N LYS A 171 -24.95 1.98 -4.20
CA LYS A 171 -23.75 1.49 -4.90
C LYS A 171 -22.78 0.76 -3.99
N LEU A 172 -22.66 1.21 -2.73
CA LEU A 172 -21.86 0.51 -1.72
C LEU A 172 -22.48 -0.84 -1.33
N ALA A 173 -23.81 -0.93 -1.30
CA ALA A 173 -24.52 -2.18 -1.06
C ALA A 173 -24.36 -3.15 -2.24
N GLU A 174 -24.39 -2.66 -3.48
CA GLU A 174 -24.11 -3.45 -4.68
C GLU A 174 -22.67 -3.99 -4.68
N LEU A 175 -21.66 -3.18 -4.34
CA LEU A 175 -20.26 -3.60 -4.22
C LEU A 175 -20.00 -4.64 -3.11
N ARG A 176 -20.95 -4.82 -2.18
CA ARG A 176 -20.91 -5.90 -1.17
C ARG A 176 -21.37 -7.25 -1.73
N ASN A 177 -22.01 -7.24 -2.89
CA ASN A 177 -22.47 -8.47 -3.51
C ASN A 177 -21.27 -9.24 -4.08
N GLU A 178 -21.11 -10.50 -3.70
CA GLU A 178 -20.00 -11.35 -4.14
C GLU A 178 -19.91 -11.48 -5.67
N ASP A 179 -21.07 -11.44 -6.34
CA ASP A 179 -21.18 -11.49 -7.79
C ASP A 179 -20.56 -10.25 -8.44
N VAL A 180 -20.82 -9.07 -7.91
CA VAL A 180 -20.28 -7.79 -8.43
C VAL A 180 -18.77 -7.70 -8.20
N LEU A 181 -18.28 -8.15 -7.04
CA LEU A 181 -16.83 -8.19 -6.78
C LEU A 181 -16.13 -9.17 -7.71
N SER A 182 -16.73 -10.32 -7.96
CA SER A 182 -16.21 -11.33 -8.90
C SER A 182 -16.19 -10.82 -10.33
N GLU A 183 -17.21 -10.07 -10.75
CA GLU A 183 -17.30 -9.44 -12.07
C GLU A 183 -16.24 -8.35 -12.24
N LEU A 184 -16.07 -7.46 -11.26
CA LEU A 184 -14.99 -6.47 -11.22
C LEU A 184 -13.60 -7.11 -11.29
N MET A 185 -13.38 -8.23 -10.57
CA MET A 185 -12.12 -8.97 -10.63
C MET A 185 -11.88 -9.59 -12.01
N ASN A 186 -12.93 -10.06 -12.67
CA ASN A 186 -12.87 -10.54 -14.04
C ASN A 186 -12.58 -9.41 -15.03
N GLU A 187 -13.23 -8.27 -14.89
CA GLU A 187 -13.02 -7.10 -15.73
C GLU A 187 -11.57 -6.57 -15.60
N ILE A 188 -11.05 -6.45 -14.38
CA ILE A 188 -9.64 -6.15 -14.12
C ILE A 188 -8.74 -7.20 -14.76
N GLY A 189 -9.13 -8.48 -14.68
CA GLY A 189 -8.41 -9.58 -15.31
C GLY A 189 -8.34 -9.47 -16.82
N HIS A 190 -9.39 -8.99 -17.48
CA HIS A 190 -9.40 -8.73 -18.91
C HIS A 190 -8.59 -7.49 -19.30
N ALA A 191 -8.73 -6.42 -18.53
CA ALA A 191 -8.02 -5.16 -18.81
C ALA A 191 -6.51 -5.25 -18.50
N LEU A 192 -6.14 -5.94 -17.43
CA LEU A 192 -4.78 -6.00 -16.88
C LEU A 192 -4.37 -7.44 -16.51
N PRO A 193 -4.30 -8.38 -17.45
CA PRO A 193 -4.04 -9.80 -17.15
C PRO A 193 -2.71 -10.02 -16.44
N GLU A 194 -1.68 -9.26 -16.78
CA GLU A 194 -0.36 -9.35 -16.15
C GLU A 194 -0.40 -8.88 -14.67
N ALA A 195 -1.20 -7.86 -14.39
CA ALA A 195 -1.39 -7.38 -13.01
C ALA A 195 -2.21 -8.39 -12.19
N LYS A 196 -3.29 -8.95 -12.76
CA LYS A 196 -4.08 -10.00 -12.12
C LYS A 196 -3.22 -11.20 -11.74
N GLN A 197 -2.39 -11.67 -12.67
CA GLN A 197 -1.48 -12.79 -12.41
C GLN A 197 -0.62 -12.55 -11.16
N VAL A 198 -0.09 -11.35 -10.98
CA VAL A 198 0.78 -11.04 -9.83
C VAL A 198 -0.01 -10.73 -8.56
N LEU A 199 -1.13 -10.00 -8.68
CA LEU A 199 -1.92 -9.53 -7.54
C LEU A 199 -2.81 -10.62 -6.95
N ILE A 200 -3.20 -11.61 -7.75
CA ILE A 200 -4.12 -12.67 -7.35
C ILE A 200 -3.45 -14.03 -7.47
N ASP A 201 -3.14 -14.50 -8.69
CA ASP A 201 -2.76 -15.89 -8.93
C ASP A 201 -1.43 -16.28 -8.24
N GLU A 202 -0.41 -15.41 -8.28
CA GLU A 202 0.84 -15.64 -7.55
C GLU A 202 0.63 -15.64 -6.03
N ARG A 203 -0.27 -14.79 -5.51
CA ARG A 203 -0.58 -14.75 -4.08
C ARG A 203 -1.34 -16.00 -3.64
N ASP A 204 -2.25 -16.51 -4.47
CA ASP A 204 -2.96 -17.76 -4.20
C ASP A 204 -1.98 -18.92 -4.04
N ILE A 205 -1.01 -19.03 -4.95
CA ILE A 205 0.06 -20.03 -4.88
C ILE A 205 0.91 -19.83 -3.62
N TYR A 206 1.31 -18.59 -3.34
CA TYR A 206 2.15 -18.27 -2.19
C TYR A 206 1.45 -18.61 -0.88
N MET A 207 0.19 -18.18 -0.71
CA MET A 207 -0.61 -18.47 0.48
C MET A 207 -0.86 -19.96 0.63
N ALA A 208 -1.20 -20.67 -0.45
CA ALA A 208 -1.40 -22.10 -0.41
C ALA A 208 -0.17 -22.85 0.11
N GLU A 209 1.02 -22.51 -0.37
CA GLU A 209 2.26 -23.13 0.10
C GLU A 209 2.59 -22.78 1.57
N LYS A 210 2.35 -21.53 1.99
CA LYS A 210 2.53 -21.12 3.39
C LYS A 210 1.54 -21.83 4.31
N ILE A 211 0.29 -21.97 3.92
CA ILE A 211 -0.74 -22.73 4.67
C ILE A 211 -0.34 -24.19 4.80
N LYS A 212 0.10 -24.84 3.71
CA LYS A 212 0.60 -26.23 3.78
C LYS A 212 1.80 -26.40 4.70
N ALA A 213 2.68 -25.40 4.73
CA ALA A 213 3.89 -25.43 5.58
C ALA A 213 3.60 -25.13 7.04
N ALA A 214 2.44 -24.58 7.39
CA ALA A 214 2.08 -24.25 8.77
C ALA A 214 2.11 -25.50 9.68
N PRO A 215 2.56 -25.37 10.94
CA PRO A 215 2.65 -26.49 11.86
C PRO A 215 1.28 -27.02 12.29
N GLY A 216 1.20 -28.32 12.62
CA GLY A 216 -0.02 -28.98 13.07
C GLY A 216 -0.77 -29.70 11.98
N LYS A 217 -1.82 -30.43 12.37
CA LYS A 217 -2.69 -31.23 11.48
C LYS A 217 -4.04 -30.57 11.24
N ARG A 218 -4.51 -29.80 12.20
CA ARG A 218 -5.79 -29.08 12.14
C ARG A 218 -5.48 -27.60 11.97
N LEU A 219 -5.76 -27.04 10.80
CA LEU A 219 -5.45 -25.67 10.45
C LEU A 219 -6.73 -24.90 10.14
N VAL A 220 -6.79 -23.65 10.56
CA VAL A 220 -7.79 -22.68 10.11
C VAL A 220 -7.04 -21.63 9.29
N ALA A 221 -7.45 -21.39 8.06
CA ALA A 221 -6.88 -20.37 7.20
C ALA A 221 -7.93 -19.29 6.89
N VAL A 222 -7.65 -18.05 7.23
CA VAL A 222 -8.52 -16.89 7.03
C VAL A 222 -7.97 -16.05 5.90
N VAL A 223 -8.73 -15.99 4.79
CA VAL A 223 -8.34 -15.30 3.56
C VAL A 223 -9.50 -14.49 3.00
N GLY A 224 -9.24 -13.55 2.12
CA GLY A 224 -10.28 -12.85 1.38
C GLY A 224 -11.05 -13.81 0.46
N ALA A 225 -12.36 -13.61 0.32
CA ALA A 225 -13.21 -14.47 -0.51
C ALA A 225 -12.71 -14.62 -1.95
N GLY A 226 -12.10 -13.57 -2.52
CA GLY A 226 -11.50 -13.59 -3.86
C GLY A 226 -10.34 -14.58 -4.03
N HIS A 227 -9.68 -14.98 -2.94
CA HIS A 227 -8.57 -15.94 -2.95
C HIS A 227 -8.99 -17.39 -2.73
N MET A 228 -10.22 -17.63 -2.21
CA MET A 228 -10.67 -18.98 -1.87
C MET A 228 -10.58 -19.97 -3.04
N GLN A 229 -11.13 -19.59 -4.19
CA GLN A 229 -11.16 -20.49 -5.37
C GLN A 229 -9.78 -20.76 -5.91
N GLY A 230 -8.92 -19.75 -5.97
CA GLY A 230 -7.54 -19.87 -6.44
C GLY A 230 -6.71 -20.76 -5.51
N ILE A 231 -6.77 -20.53 -4.21
CA ILE A 231 -6.09 -21.38 -3.21
C ILE A 231 -6.58 -22.84 -3.31
N ARG A 232 -7.90 -23.10 -3.39
CA ARG A 232 -8.44 -24.44 -3.53
C ARG A 232 -7.92 -25.18 -4.75
N LYS A 233 -7.71 -24.48 -5.87
CA LYS A 233 -7.18 -25.07 -7.12
C LYS A 233 -5.71 -25.48 -6.99
N VAL A 234 -4.90 -24.68 -6.29
CA VAL A 234 -3.45 -24.84 -6.29
C VAL A 234 -2.90 -25.56 -5.05
N ILE A 235 -3.68 -25.63 -3.95
CA ILE A 235 -3.18 -26.12 -2.67
C ILE A 235 -2.81 -27.62 -2.66
N THR A 236 -3.40 -28.43 -3.54
CA THR A 236 -3.07 -29.86 -3.69
C THR A 236 -1.80 -30.10 -4.49
N GLY A 237 -1.34 -29.13 -5.28
CA GLY A 237 -0.10 -29.19 -6.05
C GLY A 237 1.14 -28.92 -5.21
N ASP A 238 2.33 -29.18 -5.76
CA ASP A 238 3.61 -28.76 -5.16
C ASP A 238 4.19 -27.58 -5.96
N ASN A 239 4.10 -26.39 -5.37
CA ASN A 239 4.55 -25.15 -6.00
C ASN A 239 5.74 -24.51 -5.23
N ARG A 240 6.40 -25.24 -4.33
CA ARG A 240 7.49 -24.73 -3.48
C ARG A 240 8.63 -24.11 -4.29
N ALA A 241 8.95 -24.69 -5.45
CA ALA A 241 10.00 -24.17 -6.31
C ALA A 241 9.72 -22.73 -6.80
N GLN A 242 8.44 -22.35 -6.90
CA GLN A 242 8.04 -21.01 -7.37
C GLN A 242 8.14 -19.93 -6.28
N LEU A 243 8.10 -20.32 -4.99
CA LEU A 243 8.13 -19.37 -3.87
C LEU A 243 9.35 -18.44 -3.93
N THR A 244 10.53 -19.02 -4.16
CA THR A 244 11.78 -18.23 -4.22
C THR A 244 11.75 -17.18 -5.33
N GLU A 245 11.12 -17.49 -6.47
CA GLU A 245 10.96 -16.55 -7.57
C GLU A 245 9.93 -15.47 -7.26
N MET A 246 8.85 -15.85 -6.57
CA MET A 246 7.79 -14.91 -6.18
C MET A 246 8.24 -13.91 -5.11
N GLU A 247 9.24 -14.26 -4.30
CA GLU A 247 9.84 -13.38 -3.29
C GLU A 247 10.86 -12.39 -3.89
N LYS A 248 11.35 -12.63 -5.11
CA LYS A 248 12.30 -11.73 -5.75
C LYS A 248 11.64 -10.43 -6.17
N ILE A 249 12.30 -9.33 -5.80
CA ILE A 249 11.93 -8.00 -6.26
C ILE A 249 12.58 -7.80 -7.65
N PRO A 250 11.78 -7.57 -8.72
CA PRO A 250 12.34 -7.29 -10.03
C PRO A 250 13.28 -6.08 -9.96
N PRO A 251 14.47 -6.15 -10.57
CA PRO A 251 15.41 -5.04 -10.56
C PRO A 251 14.84 -3.86 -11.36
N VAL A 252 15.01 -2.66 -10.83
CA VAL A 252 14.69 -1.43 -11.59
C VAL A 252 15.62 -1.35 -12.81
N SER A 253 15.04 -1.16 -13.99
CA SER A 253 15.82 -1.03 -15.23
C SER A 253 16.92 0.00 -15.08
N LYS A 254 18.16 -0.40 -15.41
CA LYS A 254 19.33 0.51 -15.41
C LYS A 254 19.10 1.70 -16.36
N ALA A 255 18.32 1.51 -17.43
CA ALA A 255 17.99 2.55 -18.39
C ALA A 255 17.32 3.76 -17.72
N TRP A 256 16.38 3.56 -16.80
CA TRP A 256 15.75 4.65 -16.08
C TRP A 256 16.73 5.44 -15.19
N LYS A 257 17.71 4.75 -14.59
CA LYS A 257 18.77 5.43 -13.85
C LYS A 257 19.64 6.27 -14.78
N ILE A 258 20.00 5.72 -15.94
CA ILE A 258 20.83 6.43 -16.93
C ILE A 258 20.07 7.65 -17.45
N ILE A 259 18.80 7.52 -17.84
CA ILE A 259 17.95 8.63 -18.30
C ILE A 259 17.82 9.69 -17.22
N GLY A 260 17.59 9.27 -15.96
CA GLY A 260 17.48 10.19 -14.82
C GLY A 260 18.72 11.05 -14.61
N TRP A 261 19.92 10.50 -14.82
CA TRP A 261 21.17 11.24 -14.70
C TRP A 261 21.61 11.94 -16.01
N ALA A 262 21.06 11.52 -17.15
CA ALA A 262 21.41 12.13 -18.44
C ALA A 262 20.92 13.60 -18.53
N ILE A 263 19.76 13.92 -17.98
CA ILE A 263 19.23 15.29 -17.98
C ILE A 263 20.13 16.24 -17.17
N PRO A 264 20.43 15.97 -15.90
CA PRO A 264 21.39 16.78 -15.13
C PRO A 264 22.76 16.91 -15.81
N ALA A 265 23.28 15.80 -16.34
CA ALA A 265 24.57 15.80 -17.06
C ALA A 265 24.53 16.69 -18.33
N ALA A 266 23.43 16.64 -19.09
CA ALA A 266 23.25 17.48 -20.27
C ALA A 266 23.20 18.98 -19.91
N ILE A 267 22.53 19.33 -18.81
CA ILE A 267 22.46 20.71 -18.31
C ILE A 267 23.83 21.22 -17.91
N LEU A 268 24.57 20.44 -17.09
CA LEU A 268 25.90 20.80 -16.67
C LEU A 268 26.86 20.90 -17.86
N LEU A 269 26.80 19.97 -18.80
CA LEU A 269 27.59 19.99 -20.02
C LEU A 269 27.29 21.21 -20.85
N SER A 270 26.04 21.61 -21.00
CA SER A 270 25.66 22.81 -21.76
C SER A 270 26.23 24.09 -21.12
N LEU A 271 26.20 24.22 -19.80
CA LEU A 271 26.78 25.35 -19.09
C LEU A 271 28.31 25.43 -19.29
N VAL A 272 28.99 24.27 -19.23
CA VAL A 272 30.45 24.21 -19.50
C VAL A 272 30.76 24.61 -20.95
N LEU A 273 30.01 24.09 -21.92
CA LEU A 273 30.21 24.42 -23.34
C LEU A 273 29.97 25.91 -23.65
N ILE A 274 28.96 26.53 -23.02
CA ILE A 274 28.71 27.96 -23.10
C ILE A 274 29.91 28.72 -22.52
N GLY A 275 30.37 28.33 -21.33
CA GLY A 275 31.51 28.96 -20.70
C GLY A 275 32.79 28.90 -21.54
N VAL A 276 33.03 27.76 -22.22
CA VAL A 276 34.20 27.60 -23.13
C VAL A 276 34.03 28.41 -24.42
N ARG A 277 32.84 28.49 -25.00
CA ARG A 277 32.59 29.15 -26.29
C ARG A 277 32.34 30.65 -26.16
N GLN A 278 31.63 31.09 -25.15
CA GLN A 278 31.14 32.45 -24.98
C GLN A 278 31.79 33.19 -23.79
N GLY A 279 32.62 32.50 -23.03
CA GLY A 279 33.35 33.05 -21.89
C GLY A 279 32.63 32.87 -20.56
N ALA A 280 33.40 33.03 -19.49
CA ALA A 280 32.90 32.82 -18.10
C ALA A 280 31.79 33.78 -17.68
N GLY A 281 31.76 34.99 -18.25
CA GLY A 281 30.71 35.96 -17.97
C GLY A 281 29.33 35.50 -18.43
N GLN A 282 29.22 34.91 -19.63
CA GLN A 282 27.96 34.36 -20.15
C GLN A 282 27.51 33.13 -19.35
N ALA A 283 28.44 32.22 -19.06
CA ALA A 283 28.12 31.05 -18.22
C ALA A 283 27.63 31.43 -16.84
N GLY A 284 28.19 32.48 -16.22
CA GLY A 284 27.73 33.04 -14.95
C GLY A 284 26.33 33.64 -15.03
N SER A 285 26.01 34.34 -16.14
CA SER A 285 24.69 34.89 -16.39
C SER A 285 23.63 33.77 -16.53
N ASP A 286 23.96 32.73 -17.29
CA ASP A 286 23.05 31.58 -17.50
C ASP A 286 22.84 30.75 -16.23
N LEU A 287 23.88 30.62 -15.39
CA LEU A 287 23.75 30.02 -14.07
C LEU A 287 22.86 30.86 -13.16
N GLY A 288 23.02 32.17 -13.17
CA GLY A 288 22.14 33.11 -12.46
C GLY A 288 20.67 32.95 -12.91
N TYR A 289 20.45 32.89 -14.23
CA TYR A 289 19.12 32.63 -14.79
C TYR A 289 18.55 31.29 -14.34
N TRP A 290 19.37 30.23 -14.37
CA TRP A 290 18.99 28.89 -13.86
C TRP A 290 18.53 28.94 -12.40
N ILE A 291 19.30 29.62 -11.53
CA ILE A 291 18.97 29.75 -10.11
C ILE A 291 17.64 30.49 -9.94
N LEU A 292 17.44 31.60 -10.63
CA LEU A 292 16.23 32.40 -10.54
C LEU A 292 15.02 31.66 -11.11
N ALA A 293 15.18 31.01 -12.29
CA ALA A 293 14.10 30.28 -12.95
C ALA A 293 13.59 29.06 -12.15
N ASN A 294 14.45 28.42 -11.35
CA ASN A 294 14.04 27.34 -10.46
C ASN A 294 13.63 27.86 -9.08
N GLY A 295 14.35 28.80 -8.52
CA GLY A 295 14.15 29.28 -7.16
C GLY A 295 12.91 30.14 -6.98
N ILE A 296 12.66 31.09 -7.90
CA ILE A 296 11.53 32.03 -7.79
C ILE A 296 10.17 31.31 -7.83
N PRO A 297 9.86 30.45 -8.83
CA PRO A 297 8.57 29.75 -8.88
C PRO A 297 8.35 28.86 -7.66
N THR A 298 9.42 28.19 -7.19
CA THR A 298 9.34 27.30 -6.02
C THR A 298 9.08 28.11 -4.74
N ALA A 299 9.73 29.25 -4.58
CA ALA A 299 9.49 30.15 -3.48
C ALA A 299 8.07 30.74 -3.50
N ILE A 300 7.58 31.16 -4.69
CA ILE A 300 6.20 31.64 -4.86
C ILE A 300 5.20 30.53 -4.51
N GLY A 301 5.42 29.30 -4.97
CA GLY A 301 4.59 28.16 -4.59
C GLY A 301 4.54 27.95 -3.06
N ALA A 302 5.69 28.02 -2.40
CA ALA A 302 5.76 27.93 -0.94
C ALA A 302 5.05 29.11 -0.23
N MET A 303 5.11 30.33 -0.78
CA MET A 303 4.34 31.47 -0.27
C MET A 303 2.84 31.28 -0.43
N ILE A 304 2.38 30.83 -1.59
CA ILE A 304 0.95 30.53 -1.84
C ILE A 304 0.46 29.45 -0.85
N ALA A 305 1.30 28.47 -0.54
CA ALA A 305 1.01 27.45 0.47
C ALA A 305 1.10 27.93 1.94
N TRP A 306 1.31 29.23 2.19
CA TRP A 306 1.48 29.80 3.54
C TRP A 306 2.59 29.15 4.37
N ALA A 307 3.66 28.71 3.69
CA ALA A 307 4.81 28.12 4.36
C ALA A 307 5.52 29.13 5.27
N ASN A 308 6.26 28.60 6.26
CA ASN A 308 7.11 29.43 7.11
C ASN A 308 8.17 30.17 6.27
N PRO A 309 8.56 31.42 6.62
CA PRO A 309 9.61 32.15 5.89
C PRO A 309 10.90 31.35 5.69
N ALA A 310 11.34 30.57 6.69
CA ALA A 310 12.50 29.68 6.54
C ALA A 310 12.28 28.60 5.49
N THR A 311 11.06 28.08 5.36
CA THR A 311 10.68 27.11 4.33
C THR A 311 10.68 27.76 2.95
N ILE A 312 10.17 28.99 2.81
CA ILE A 312 10.19 29.75 1.54
C ILE A 312 11.64 29.98 1.09
N LEU A 313 12.52 30.40 2.00
CA LEU A 313 13.93 30.56 1.70
C LEU A 313 14.61 29.24 1.32
N SER A 314 14.32 28.16 2.04
CA SER A 314 14.83 26.83 1.72
C SER A 314 14.33 26.34 0.36
N ALA A 315 13.09 26.66 -0.02
CA ALA A 315 12.53 26.34 -1.33
C ALA A 315 13.30 27.03 -2.44
N PHE A 316 13.61 28.33 -2.28
CA PHE A 316 14.40 29.08 -3.25
C PHE A 316 15.81 28.49 -3.44
N VAL A 317 16.51 28.20 -2.34
CA VAL A 317 17.89 27.68 -2.38
C VAL A 317 17.96 26.23 -2.82
N ALA A 318 17.03 25.40 -2.38
CA ALA A 318 17.05 23.97 -2.68
C ALA A 318 16.63 23.65 -4.12
N ALA A 319 15.73 24.42 -4.71
CA ALA A 319 15.17 24.10 -6.03
C ALA A 319 16.24 24.01 -7.14
N PRO A 320 17.16 24.95 -7.31
CA PRO A 320 18.22 24.86 -8.33
C PRO A 320 19.13 23.64 -8.16
N ILE A 321 19.41 23.25 -6.91
CA ILE A 321 20.28 22.13 -6.57
C ILE A 321 19.57 20.81 -6.80
N THR A 322 18.35 20.71 -6.32
CA THR A 322 17.57 19.47 -6.40
C THR A 322 17.05 19.19 -7.80
N SER A 323 16.86 20.19 -8.64
CA SER A 323 16.52 20.01 -10.06
C SER A 323 17.67 19.33 -10.86
N LEU A 324 18.90 19.38 -10.34
CA LEU A 324 20.05 18.66 -10.87
C LEU A 324 20.23 17.24 -10.26
N THR A 325 19.25 16.74 -9.49
CA THR A 325 19.33 15.40 -8.90
C THR A 325 18.04 14.64 -9.14
N PRO A 326 18.06 13.44 -9.73
CA PRO A 326 16.85 12.62 -9.92
C PRO A 326 16.40 11.92 -8.62
N VAL A 327 17.12 12.11 -7.50
CA VAL A 327 16.94 11.35 -6.26
C VAL A 327 16.19 12.15 -5.19
N ILE A 328 16.41 13.45 -5.13
CA ILE A 328 15.87 14.33 -4.09
C ILE A 328 15.20 15.54 -4.75
N GLY A 329 13.90 15.67 -4.61
CA GLY A 329 13.17 16.85 -5.05
C GLY A 329 13.22 17.97 -4.01
N ALA A 330 13.02 19.22 -4.44
CA ALA A 330 12.93 20.39 -3.55
C ALA A 330 11.90 20.21 -2.43
N GLY A 331 10.80 19.51 -2.71
CA GLY A 331 9.75 19.20 -1.76
C GLY A 331 10.23 18.45 -0.51
N TYR A 332 11.25 17.59 -0.62
CA TYR A 332 11.82 16.91 0.57
C TYR A 332 12.54 17.89 1.50
N VAL A 333 13.30 18.82 0.91
CA VAL A 333 14.05 19.82 1.70
C VAL A 333 13.07 20.80 2.36
N THR A 334 12.10 21.29 1.61
CA THR A 334 11.09 22.24 2.12
C THR A 334 10.19 21.59 3.17
N ALA A 335 9.75 20.34 2.96
CA ALA A 335 8.97 19.63 3.97
C ALA A 335 9.78 19.41 5.26
N PHE A 336 11.05 19.05 5.15
CA PHE A 336 11.93 18.91 6.30
C PHE A 336 12.05 20.21 7.10
N VAL A 337 12.32 21.33 6.42
CA VAL A 337 12.44 22.66 7.07
C VAL A 337 11.10 23.08 7.66
N GLN A 338 9.99 22.82 6.97
CA GLN A 338 8.63 23.13 7.46
C GLN A 338 8.33 22.37 8.74
N VAL A 339 8.61 21.08 8.80
CA VAL A 339 8.39 20.24 9.99
C VAL A 339 9.26 20.69 11.17
N MET A 340 10.51 21.09 10.91
CA MET A 340 11.42 21.56 11.95
C MET A 340 11.01 22.93 12.51
N THR A 341 10.43 23.80 11.67
CA THR A 341 10.03 25.16 12.06
C THR A 341 8.57 25.22 12.55
N ARG A 342 7.74 24.31 12.09
CA ARG A 342 6.31 24.25 12.37
C ARG A 342 5.82 22.81 12.39
N PRO A 343 6.12 22.06 13.49
CA PRO A 343 5.74 20.66 13.59
C PRO A 343 4.22 20.50 13.47
N PRO A 344 3.75 19.61 12.59
CA PRO A 344 2.34 19.34 12.44
C PRO A 344 1.78 18.65 13.68
N VAL A 345 0.51 18.89 13.99
CA VAL A 345 -0.20 18.23 15.08
C VAL A 345 -0.99 17.02 14.57
N VAL A 346 -1.24 16.05 15.45
CA VAL A 346 -1.94 14.80 15.10
C VAL A 346 -3.28 15.05 14.38
N ARG A 347 -4.04 16.07 14.82
CA ARG A 347 -5.30 16.44 14.18
C ARG A 347 -5.16 16.84 12.70
N GLU A 348 -4.05 17.46 12.31
CA GLU A 348 -3.79 17.86 10.92
C GLU A 348 -3.57 16.63 10.03
N PHE A 349 -2.98 15.57 10.57
CA PHE A 349 -2.85 14.28 9.89
C PHE A 349 -4.20 13.56 9.75
N GLU A 350 -5.02 13.60 10.79
CA GLU A 350 -6.35 12.96 10.77
C GLU A 350 -7.31 13.63 9.77
N SER A 351 -7.18 14.95 9.58
CA SER A 351 -8.03 15.72 8.67
C SER A 351 -7.53 15.77 7.22
N VAL A 352 -6.32 15.25 6.90
CA VAL A 352 -5.71 15.34 5.57
C VAL A 352 -6.64 14.88 4.46
N SER A 353 -7.31 13.74 4.62
CA SER A 353 -8.19 13.18 3.59
C SER A 353 -9.39 14.08 3.26
N VAL A 354 -9.92 14.78 4.27
CA VAL A 354 -11.03 15.71 4.10
C VAL A 354 -10.53 17.04 3.55
N ASP A 355 -9.38 17.50 4.06
CA ASP A 355 -8.82 18.80 3.70
C ASP A 355 -8.25 18.81 2.26
N ILE A 356 -7.67 17.70 1.77
CA ILE A 356 -7.21 17.55 0.38
C ILE A 356 -8.39 17.66 -0.61
N ALA A 357 -9.56 17.16 -0.26
CA ALA A 357 -10.73 17.19 -1.12
C ALA A 357 -11.33 18.59 -1.29
N SER A 358 -10.89 19.61 -0.56
CA SER A 358 -11.43 20.98 -0.65
C SER A 358 -10.32 22.01 -0.76
N VAL A 359 -10.49 22.97 -1.68
CA VAL A 359 -9.54 24.09 -1.86
C VAL A 359 -9.35 24.88 -0.56
N ARG A 360 -10.40 25.04 0.24
CA ARG A 360 -10.33 25.70 1.55
C ARG A 360 -9.54 24.89 2.59
N GLY A 361 -9.58 23.57 2.49
CA GLY A 361 -8.82 22.65 3.33
C GLY A 361 -7.31 22.77 3.12
N TRP A 362 -6.86 23.04 1.89
CA TRP A 362 -5.42 23.19 1.57
C TRP A 362 -4.73 24.29 2.37
N TRP A 363 -5.45 25.39 2.70
CA TRP A 363 -4.91 26.47 3.53
C TRP A 363 -5.20 26.32 5.01
N ARG A 364 -6.19 25.50 5.38
CA ARG A 364 -6.52 25.24 6.79
C ARG A 364 -5.60 24.20 7.42
N ASN A 365 -5.25 23.19 6.66
CA ASN A 365 -4.32 22.15 7.07
C ASN A 365 -2.88 22.65 6.84
N LYS A 366 -2.04 22.56 7.87
CA LYS A 366 -0.67 23.06 7.84
C LYS A 366 0.36 22.01 7.41
N LEU A 367 -0.11 20.81 7.08
CA LEU A 367 0.69 19.73 6.53
C LEU A 367 0.94 19.97 5.05
#